data_fa9a0996f6f1e2fa1f7b62cbe7f7070d
#
_entry.id   fa9a0996f6f1e2fa1f7b62cbe7f7070d
#
_cell.length_a   1.000
_cell.length_b   1.000
_cell.length_c   1.000
_cell.angle_alpha   90.00
_cell.angle_beta   90.00
_cell.angle_gamma   90.00
#
_symmetry.space_group_name_H-M   'P 1'
#
loop_
_entity.id
_entity.type
_entity.pdbx_description
1 polymer ?
#
loop_
_entity_poly.entity_id
_entity_poly.type
_entity_poly.pdbx_seq_one_letter_code
_entity_poly.pdbx_strand_id
1 'polypeptide(L)'
;APHLPQMFSDMITSAFGANAVYGALIGSAIMMGVKRSVSSSGAGMAESVGPTSAAEVDHPGETGLVSSMTVFIDVAICICTGLLIMATDCFNVVGTDGQMIHIGTGAEFFATATQADISWVQASINTLLPIGSIIIALCLVFFSFTTNMNHYYQGEINLRYLFRNCDVKVRSAAVWGLRIVMVVCYFTWAISDSSDMWALQDLACGVLVWINVIVLLTFSRTIITLYKDYQDQLKHGIETPVFNPEKLGIKGAGFWMEHNKDK
;
A
#
# COMPACT_ATOMS: atom_id res chain seq x y z
N ALA A 1 -16.03 -24.57 8.69
CA ALA A 1 -16.28 -23.12 8.67
C ALA A 1 -17.76 -22.71 8.91
N PRO A 2 -18.51 -23.27 9.88
CA PRO A 2 -19.88 -22.83 10.15
C PRO A 2 -19.95 -21.45 10.81
N HIS A 3 -18.84 -20.91 11.33
CA HIS A 3 -18.81 -19.66 12.09
C HIS A 3 -18.45 -18.40 11.29
N LEU A 4 -18.08 -18.51 10.01
CA LEU A 4 -17.73 -17.35 9.18
C LEU A 4 -18.83 -16.26 9.11
N PRO A 5 -20.13 -16.59 8.92
CA PRO A 5 -21.16 -15.56 8.91
C PRO A 5 -21.35 -14.88 10.27
N GLN A 6 -21.20 -15.63 11.37
CA GLN A 6 -21.25 -15.07 12.73
C GLN A 6 -20.08 -14.13 12.98
N MET A 7 -18.86 -14.50 12.59
CA MET A 7 -17.67 -13.65 12.72
C MET A 7 -17.81 -12.35 11.93
N PHE A 8 -18.35 -12.40 10.72
CA PHE A 8 -18.68 -11.17 9.97
C PHE A 8 -19.74 -10.32 10.68
N SER A 9 -20.79 -10.96 11.20
CA SER A 9 -21.82 -10.28 11.99
C SER A 9 -21.22 -9.62 13.23
N ASP A 10 -20.35 -10.33 13.95
CA ASP A 10 -19.71 -9.82 15.17
C ASP A 10 -18.73 -8.69 14.87
N MET A 11 -17.99 -8.75 13.77
CA MET A 11 -17.16 -7.63 13.29
C MET A 11 -17.99 -6.39 13.01
N ILE A 12 -19.11 -6.54 12.28
CA ILE A 12 -19.98 -5.41 11.93
C ILE A 12 -20.70 -4.89 13.17
N THR A 13 -21.22 -5.77 14.03
CA THR A 13 -21.96 -5.36 15.25
C THR A 13 -21.05 -4.71 16.29
N SER A 14 -19.82 -5.18 16.43
CA SER A 14 -18.85 -4.52 17.31
C SER A 14 -18.35 -3.19 16.73
N ALA A 15 -18.24 -3.09 15.39
CA ALA A 15 -17.88 -1.84 14.73
C ALA A 15 -18.95 -0.74 14.80
N PHE A 16 -20.24 -1.11 14.86
CA PHE A 16 -21.37 -0.16 14.82
C PHE A 16 -22.30 -0.20 16.06
N GLY A 17 -21.89 -0.86 17.14
CA GLY A 17 -22.68 -0.98 18.38
C GLY A 17 -22.90 0.34 19.11
N ALA A 18 -24.11 0.54 19.65
CA ALA A 18 -24.69 1.83 20.03
C ALA A 18 -24.32 2.42 21.41
N ASN A 19 -23.25 1.94 22.07
CA ASN A 19 -22.87 2.47 23.39
C ASN A 19 -21.68 3.44 23.30
N ALA A 20 -21.67 4.52 24.08
CA ALA A 20 -20.66 5.59 24.04
C ALA A 20 -19.21 5.11 24.28
N VAL A 21 -19.01 4.02 25.03
CA VAL A 21 -17.72 3.36 25.20
C VAL A 21 -17.26 2.72 23.88
N TYR A 22 -18.20 2.21 23.08
CA TYR A 22 -17.94 1.69 21.75
C TYR A 22 -17.61 2.78 20.73
N GLY A 23 -18.10 4.00 20.89
CA GLY A 23 -17.79 5.12 19.99
C GLY A 23 -16.29 5.46 19.93
N ALA A 24 -15.61 5.43 21.06
CA ALA A 24 -14.16 5.62 21.13
C ALA A 24 -13.38 4.43 20.54
N LEU A 25 -13.85 3.20 20.79
CA LEU A 25 -13.28 1.98 20.23
C LEU A 25 -13.47 1.91 18.71
N ILE A 26 -14.67 2.27 18.22
CA ILE A 26 -14.96 2.35 16.78
C ILE A 26 -14.08 3.41 16.12
N GLY A 27 -13.98 4.60 16.72
CA GLY A 27 -13.14 5.67 16.18
C GLY A 27 -11.68 5.26 16.08
N SER A 28 -11.14 4.59 17.10
CA SER A 28 -9.76 4.09 17.08
C SER A 28 -9.57 2.95 16.06
N ALA A 29 -10.52 2.04 15.95
CA ALA A 29 -10.47 0.94 14.99
C ALA A 29 -10.53 1.44 13.52
N ILE A 30 -11.44 2.40 13.23
CA ILE A 30 -11.51 3.04 11.91
C ILE A 30 -10.23 3.79 11.61
N MET A 31 -9.74 4.61 12.56
CA MET A 31 -8.50 5.36 12.38
C MET A 31 -7.31 4.43 12.12
N MET A 32 -7.16 3.36 12.90
CA MET A 32 -6.10 2.38 12.72
C MET A 32 -6.25 1.62 11.39
N GLY A 33 -7.47 1.20 11.04
CA GLY A 33 -7.77 0.55 9.77
C GLY A 33 -7.42 1.42 8.57
N VAL A 34 -7.80 2.71 8.58
CA VAL A 34 -7.43 3.66 7.51
C VAL A 34 -5.94 3.85 7.41
N LYS A 35 -5.24 4.07 8.53
CA LYS A 35 -3.77 4.21 8.55
C LYS A 35 -3.07 2.98 7.94
N ARG A 36 -3.47 1.78 8.36
CA ARG A 36 -2.84 0.54 7.89
C ARG A 36 -3.20 0.23 6.44
N SER A 37 -4.43 0.48 6.01
CA SER A 37 -4.86 0.30 4.62
C SER A 37 -4.12 1.24 3.66
N VAL A 38 -3.98 2.52 4.00
CA VAL A 38 -3.20 3.49 3.21
C VAL A 38 -1.74 3.07 3.13
N SER A 39 -1.15 2.62 4.24
CA SER A 39 0.23 2.16 4.28
C SER A 39 0.45 0.86 3.49
N SER A 40 -0.52 -0.08 3.51
CA SER A 40 -0.44 -1.36 2.78
C SER A 40 -0.57 -1.17 1.28
N SER A 41 -1.61 -0.47 0.84
CA SER A 41 -1.92 -0.32 -0.59
C SER A 41 -1.11 0.77 -1.29
N GLY A 42 -0.44 1.67 -0.55
CA GLY A 42 0.19 2.86 -1.10
C GLY A 42 -0.80 3.86 -1.73
N ALA A 43 -2.11 3.59 -1.60
CA ALA A 43 -3.15 4.39 -2.22
C ALA A 43 -3.21 5.79 -1.62
N GLY A 44 -3.20 6.80 -2.47
CA GLY A 44 -3.23 8.19 -2.04
C GLY A 44 -1.86 8.78 -1.67
N MET A 45 -0.77 8.02 -1.71
CA MET A 45 0.59 8.51 -1.44
C MET A 45 1.40 8.82 -2.70
N ALA A 46 0.84 8.65 -3.89
CA ALA A 46 1.51 8.75 -5.19
C ALA A 46 2.68 7.75 -5.37
N GLU A 47 2.71 6.69 -4.59
CA GLU A 47 3.79 5.72 -4.57
C GLU A 47 3.95 4.97 -5.90
N SER A 48 2.83 4.65 -6.57
CA SER A 48 2.84 3.97 -7.86
C SER A 48 3.18 4.87 -9.06
N VAL A 49 3.20 6.19 -8.90
CA VAL A 49 3.38 7.14 -10.03
C VAL A 49 4.72 6.96 -10.72
N GLY A 50 5.81 6.77 -9.97
CA GLY A 50 7.14 6.55 -10.53
C GLY A 50 7.20 5.30 -11.42
N PRO A 51 6.91 4.11 -10.90
CA PRO A 51 6.90 2.87 -11.67
C PRO A 51 5.94 2.88 -12.85
N THR A 52 4.71 3.40 -12.66
CA THR A 52 3.72 3.45 -13.75
C THR A 52 4.08 4.44 -14.85
N SER A 53 4.85 5.49 -14.54
CA SER A 53 5.33 6.43 -15.55
C SER A 53 6.38 5.83 -16.49
N ALA A 54 7.02 4.72 -16.11
CA ALA A 54 7.98 4.00 -16.91
C ALA A 54 7.36 2.83 -17.71
N ALA A 55 6.07 2.56 -17.54
CA ALA A 55 5.36 1.54 -18.29
C ALA A 55 5.13 1.99 -19.73
N GLU A 56 5.43 1.13 -20.69
CA GLU A 56 5.15 1.35 -22.10
C GLU A 56 3.70 1.01 -22.38
N VAL A 57 2.87 2.03 -22.58
CA VAL A 57 1.41 1.91 -22.82
C VAL A 57 0.98 2.93 -23.85
N ASP A 58 -0.11 2.65 -24.56
CA ASP A 58 -0.67 3.53 -25.58
C ASP A 58 -1.58 4.63 -24.99
N HIS A 59 -2.13 4.38 -23.80
CA HIS A 59 -2.99 5.34 -23.11
C HIS A 59 -2.75 5.30 -21.58
N PRO A 60 -2.53 6.45 -20.91
CA PRO A 60 -2.27 6.51 -19.47
C PRO A 60 -3.45 6.02 -18.62
N GLY A 61 -4.66 5.98 -19.17
CA GLY A 61 -5.84 5.39 -18.53
C GLY A 61 -5.70 3.91 -18.22
N GLU A 62 -4.91 3.16 -19.00
CA GLU A 62 -4.65 1.75 -18.80
C GLU A 62 -3.90 1.50 -17.50
N THR A 63 -2.76 2.17 -17.31
CA THR A 63 -1.98 2.05 -16.07
C THR A 63 -2.75 2.53 -14.84
N GLY A 64 -3.59 3.56 -14.99
CA GLY A 64 -4.46 4.04 -13.93
C GLY A 64 -5.49 2.99 -13.49
N LEU A 65 -6.12 2.29 -14.43
CA LEU A 65 -7.07 1.21 -14.13
C LEU A 65 -6.37 0.00 -13.50
N VAL A 66 -5.25 -0.44 -14.05
CA VAL A 66 -4.45 -1.54 -13.47
C VAL A 66 -4.05 -1.20 -12.04
N SER A 67 -3.54 0.01 -11.79
CA SER A 67 -3.17 0.45 -10.43
C SER A 67 -4.36 0.49 -9.47
N SER A 68 -5.55 0.85 -9.94
CA SER A 68 -6.76 0.81 -9.11
C SER A 68 -7.18 -0.61 -8.75
N MET A 69 -7.04 -1.56 -9.69
CA MET A 69 -7.35 -2.98 -9.45
C MET A 69 -6.40 -3.60 -8.41
N THR A 70 -5.13 -3.21 -8.37
CA THR A 70 -4.18 -3.72 -7.37
C THR A 70 -4.60 -3.38 -5.94
N VAL A 71 -5.22 -2.21 -5.71
CA VAL A 71 -5.75 -1.82 -4.39
C VAL A 71 -6.85 -2.78 -3.92
N PHE A 72 -7.77 -3.18 -4.82
CA PHE A 72 -8.82 -4.15 -4.47
C PHE A 72 -8.26 -5.53 -4.13
N ILE A 73 -7.21 -5.97 -4.84
CA ILE A 73 -6.52 -7.23 -4.56
C ILE A 73 -5.86 -7.16 -3.18
N ASP A 74 -5.16 -6.07 -2.86
CA ASP A 74 -4.54 -5.85 -1.55
C ASP A 74 -5.57 -5.93 -0.42
N VAL A 75 -6.69 -5.20 -0.55
CA VAL A 75 -7.79 -5.23 0.43
C VAL A 75 -8.36 -6.63 0.60
N ALA A 76 -8.55 -7.39 -0.49
CA ALA A 76 -9.04 -8.77 -0.42
C ALA A 76 -8.07 -9.68 0.35
N ILE A 77 -6.77 -9.56 0.12
CA ILE A 77 -5.73 -10.32 0.85
C ILE A 77 -5.74 -9.93 2.33
N CYS A 78 -5.83 -8.64 2.66
CA CYS A 78 -5.90 -8.16 4.05
C CYS A 78 -7.13 -8.72 4.78
N ILE A 79 -8.30 -8.72 4.13
CA ILE A 79 -9.52 -9.31 4.68
C ILE A 79 -9.34 -10.82 4.93
N CYS A 80 -8.82 -11.55 3.96
CA CYS A 80 -8.57 -13.00 4.09
C CYS A 80 -7.61 -13.30 5.25
N THR A 81 -6.54 -12.51 5.41
CA THR A 81 -5.59 -12.66 6.50
C THR A 81 -6.22 -12.37 7.87
N GLY A 82 -7.00 -11.30 7.97
CA GLY A 82 -7.74 -10.98 9.19
C GLY A 82 -8.75 -12.05 9.58
N LEU A 83 -9.52 -12.59 8.61
CA LEU A 83 -10.45 -13.68 8.83
C LEU A 83 -9.74 -14.98 9.24
N LEU A 84 -8.56 -15.25 8.69
CA LEU A 84 -7.76 -16.41 9.07
C LEU A 84 -7.35 -16.33 10.55
N ILE A 85 -6.80 -15.20 10.98
CA ILE A 85 -6.38 -14.97 12.37
C ILE A 85 -7.58 -15.13 13.32
N MET A 86 -8.72 -14.56 12.99
CA MET A 86 -9.94 -14.65 13.80
C MET A 86 -10.50 -16.09 13.81
N ALA A 87 -10.51 -16.77 12.67
CA ALA A 87 -11.06 -18.14 12.55
C ALA A 87 -10.23 -19.17 13.31
N THR A 88 -8.94 -18.94 13.48
CA THR A 88 -8.01 -19.79 14.22
C THR A 88 -7.82 -19.37 15.67
N ASP A 89 -8.45 -18.27 16.10
CA ASP A 89 -8.29 -17.67 17.43
C ASP A 89 -6.81 -17.46 17.82
N CYS A 90 -6.01 -17.01 16.86
CA CYS A 90 -4.58 -16.75 17.05
C CYS A 90 -4.30 -15.25 17.21
N PHE A 91 -4.96 -14.61 18.17
CA PHE A 91 -4.78 -13.18 18.47
C PHE A 91 -4.98 -12.90 19.96
N ASN A 92 -4.42 -11.80 20.44
CA ASN A 92 -4.57 -11.31 21.80
C ASN A 92 -5.34 -9.98 21.81
N VAL A 93 -6.09 -9.73 22.86
CA VAL A 93 -6.73 -8.42 23.11
C VAL A 93 -6.20 -7.88 24.41
N VAL A 94 -5.61 -6.69 24.35
CA VAL A 94 -5.07 -5.97 25.51
C VAL A 94 -6.03 -4.85 25.86
N GLY A 95 -6.41 -4.77 27.13
CA GLY A 95 -7.25 -3.69 27.66
C GLY A 95 -6.50 -2.37 27.78
N THR A 96 -7.26 -1.30 28.04
CA THR A 96 -6.70 0.03 28.30
C THR A 96 -5.77 0.08 29.52
N ASP A 97 -5.90 -0.89 30.41
CA ASP A 97 -5.12 -1.05 31.65
C ASP A 97 -3.82 -1.87 31.41
N GLY A 98 -3.53 -2.23 30.18
CA GLY A 98 -2.40 -3.08 29.81
C GLY A 98 -2.58 -4.56 30.17
N GLN A 99 -3.73 -4.94 30.72
CA GLN A 99 -4.03 -6.35 31.02
C GLN A 99 -4.56 -7.07 29.80
N MET A 100 -4.21 -8.34 29.64
CA MET A 100 -4.74 -9.20 28.59
C MET A 100 -6.20 -9.56 28.89
N ILE A 101 -7.13 -9.10 28.04
CA ILE A 101 -8.56 -9.42 28.13
C ILE A 101 -8.85 -10.75 27.46
N HIS A 102 -8.18 -11.01 26.34
CA HIS A 102 -8.32 -12.26 25.58
C HIS A 102 -6.92 -12.74 25.17
N ILE A 103 -6.69 -14.04 25.38
CA ILE A 103 -5.49 -14.74 24.91
C ILE A 103 -5.97 -15.88 24.03
N GLY A 104 -5.62 -15.82 22.75
CA GLY A 104 -6.04 -16.82 21.78
C GLY A 104 -5.44 -18.20 22.05
N THR A 105 -6.03 -19.23 21.43
CA THR A 105 -5.64 -20.64 21.62
C THR A 105 -4.22 -20.97 21.17
N GLY A 106 -3.63 -20.17 20.27
CA GLY A 106 -2.22 -20.27 19.85
C GLY A 106 -1.24 -19.57 20.80
N ALA A 107 -1.64 -19.29 22.03
CA ALA A 107 -0.98 -18.41 22.99
C ALA A 107 0.48 -18.78 23.34
N GLU A 108 0.91 -20.01 23.15
CA GLU A 108 2.29 -20.43 23.40
C GLU A 108 3.30 -19.63 22.56
N PHE A 109 2.90 -19.18 21.36
CA PHE A 109 3.74 -18.38 20.46
C PHE A 109 3.74 -16.89 20.75
N PHE A 110 2.70 -16.37 21.41
CA PHE A 110 2.52 -14.92 21.59
C PHE A 110 1.86 -14.52 22.93
N ALA A 111 1.96 -15.38 23.96
CA ALA A 111 1.36 -15.11 25.27
C ALA A 111 1.78 -13.75 25.88
N THR A 112 2.94 -13.23 25.49
CA THR A 112 3.45 -11.91 25.92
C THR A 112 3.30 -10.81 24.85
N ALA A 113 2.82 -11.13 23.66
CA ALA A 113 2.70 -10.16 22.58
C ALA A 113 1.52 -9.22 22.86
N THR A 114 1.81 -7.96 23.16
CA THR A 114 0.83 -6.90 23.42
C THR A 114 0.39 -6.19 22.14
N GLN A 115 1.07 -6.43 21.03
CA GLN A 115 0.79 -5.80 19.74
C GLN A 115 0.63 -6.87 18.65
N ALA A 116 -0.19 -6.57 17.65
CA ALA A 116 -0.34 -7.41 16.48
C ALA A 116 1.00 -7.53 15.75
N ASP A 117 1.45 -8.75 15.54
CA ASP A 117 2.71 -9.09 14.93
C ASP A 117 2.51 -10.22 13.90
N ILE A 118 3.52 -10.43 13.08
CA ILE A 118 3.58 -11.51 12.08
C ILE A 118 3.41 -12.90 12.72
N SER A 119 3.77 -13.05 13.98
CA SER A 119 3.60 -14.27 14.75
C SER A 119 2.15 -14.78 14.77
N TRP A 120 1.16 -13.86 14.75
CA TRP A 120 -0.25 -14.23 14.70
C TRP A 120 -0.62 -14.93 13.38
N VAL A 121 -0.11 -14.44 12.27
CA VAL A 121 -0.32 -15.05 10.94
C VAL A 121 0.39 -16.39 10.88
N GLN A 122 1.62 -16.46 11.38
CA GLN A 122 2.40 -17.71 11.42
C GLN A 122 1.70 -18.78 12.28
N ALA A 123 1.24 -18.41 13.47
CA ALA A 123 0.48 -19.31 14.34
C ALA A 123 -0.80 -19.78 13.65
N SER A 124 -1.55 -18.86 13.04
CA SER A 124 -2.80 -19.17 12.33
C SER A 124 -2.61 -20.17 11.20
N ILE A 125 -1.57 -20.01 10.39
CA ILE A 125 -1.28 -20.94 9.29
C ILE A 125 -0.75 -22.27 9.82
N ASN A 126 0.02 -22.27 10.92
CA ASN A 126 0.51 -23.51 11.52
C ASN A 126 -0.62 -24.39 12.07
N THR A 127 -1.76 -23.83 12.44
CA THR A 127 -2.94 -24.64 12.81
C THR A 127 -3.49 -25.44 11.63
N LEU A 128 -3.28 -24.97 10.41
CA LEU A 128 -3.76 -25.61 9.18
C LEU A 128 -2.70 -26.47 8.50
N LEU A 129 -1.45 -26.00 8.51
CA LEU A 129 -0.32 -26.63 7.81
C LEU A 129 0.92 -26.65 8.74
N PRO A 130 1.51 -27.82 9.02
CA PRO A 130 2.66 -27.92 9.94
C PRO A 130 3.90 -27.14 9.52
N ILE A 131 4.01 -26.76 8.23
CA ILE A 131 5.11 -25.99 7.65
C ILE A 131 4.72 -24.54 7.37
N GLY A 132 3.58 -24.08 7.89
CA GLY A 132 2.99 -22.77 7.61
C GLY A 132 3.93 -21.61 7.92
N SER A 133 4.64 -21.65 9.06
CA SER A 133 5.60 -20.62 9.45
C SER A 133 6.73 -20.45 8.43
N ILE A 134 7.22 -21.56 7.86
CA ILE A 134 8.31 -21.54 6.87
C ILE A 134 7.81 -20.90 5.58
N ILE A 135 6.59 -21.23 5.15
CA ILE A 135 5.97 -20.63 3.96
C ILE A 135 5.83 -19.13 4.14
N ILE A 136 5.30 -18.67 5.27
CA ILE A 136 5.16 -17.24 5.57
C ILE A 136 6.53 -16.55 5.62
N ALA A 137 7.53 -17.15 6.25
CA ALA A 137 8.87 -16.59 6.30
C ALA A 137 9.48 -16.40 4.89
N LEU A 138 9.32 -17.39 4.01
CA LEU A 138 9.76 -17.28 2.62
C LEU A 138 8.99 -16.21 1.85
N CYS A 139 7.67 -16.13 2.00
CA CYS A 139 6.85 -15.08 1.40
C CYS A 139 7.33 -13.68 1.86
N LEU A 140 7.60 -13.52 3.16
CA LEU A 140 8.10 -12.25 3.70
C LEU A 140 9.45 -11.83 3.10
N VAL A 141 10.36 -12.78 2.90
CA VAL A 141 11.65 -12.48 2.25
C VAL A 141 11.43 -11.93 0.84
N PHE A 142 10.57 -12.59 0.05
CA PHE A 142 10.26 -12.12 -1.31
C PHE A 142 9.53 -10.79 -1.32
N PHE A 143 8.53 -10.60 -0.48
CA PHE A 143 7.79 -9.33 -0.38
C PHE A 143 8.67 -8.18 0.09
N SER A 144 9.51 -8.39 1.10
CA SER A 144 10.47 -7.38 1.56
C SER A 144 11.45 -7.02 0.45
N PHE A 145 11.96 -8.00 -0.29
CA PHE A 145 12.89 -7.76 -1.37
C PHE A 145 12.25 -6.93 -2.49
N THR A 146 11.05 -7.31 -2.95
CA THR A 146 10.34 -6.60 -4.02
C THR A 146 9.93 -5.18 -3.59
N THR A 147 9.49 -5.00 -2.34
CA THR A 147 9.14 -3.69 -1.78
C THR A 147 10.36 -2.77 -1.73
N ASN A 148 11.49 -3.29 -1.24
CA ASN A 148 12.74 -2.52 -1.20
C ASN A 148 13.25 -2.14 -2.59
N MET A 149 13.11 -3.02 -3.57
CA MET A 149 13.42 -2.70 -4.98
C MET A 149 12.52 -1.58 -5.50
N ASN A 150 11.23 -1.64 -5.21
CA ASN A 150 10.27 -0.62 -5.64
C ASN A 150 10.60 0.75 -5.03
N HIS A 151 10.85 0.83 -3.74
CA HIS A 151 11.22 2.08 -3.07
C HIS A 151 12.55 2.66 -3.60
N TYR A 152 13.54 1.80 -3.83
CA TYR A 152 14.79 2.21 -4.46
C TYR A 152 14.56 2.78 -5.86
N TYR A 153 13.77 2.10 -6.68
CA TYR A 153 13.47 2.51 -8.04
C TYR A 153 12.75 3.86 -8.09
N GLN A 154 11.77 4.07 -7.22
CA GLN A 154 11.09 5.37 -7.06
C GLN A 154 12.07 6.48 -6.67
N GLY A 155 12.92 6.22 -5.69
CA GLY A 155 13.97 7.17 -5.29
C GLY A 155 14.91 7.52 -6.44
N GLU A 156 15.35 6.52 -7.20
CA GLU A 156 16.24 6.72 -8.34
C GLU A 156 15.58 7.54 -9.46
N ILE A 157 14.33 7.22 -9.84
CA ILE A 157 13.60 7.99 -10.87
C ILE A 157 13.46 9.46 -10.45
N ASN A 158 13.04 9.71 -9.22
CA ASN A 158 12.84 11.06 -8.71
C ASN A 158 14.15 11.86 -8.67
N LEU A 159 15.25 11.25 -8.25
CA LEU A 159 16.56 11.91 -8.28
C LEU A 159 17.05 12.18 -9.70
N ARG A 160 16.88 11.21 -10.62
CA ARG A 160 17.25 11.40 -12.03
C ARG A 160 16.45 12.53 -12.67
N TYR A 161 15.17 12.67 -12.31
CA TYR A 161 14.32 13.74 -12.77
C TYR A 161 14.75 15.10 -12.17
N LEU A 162 15.01 15.15 -10.87
CA LEU A 162 15.41 16.37 -10.17
C LEU A 162 16.75 16.93 -10.71
N PHE A 163 17.72 16.02 -10.93
CA PHE A 163 19.05 16.36 -11.44
C PHE A 163 19.17 16.22 -12.97
N ARG A 164 18.04 16.27 -13.72
CA ARG A 164 18.04 16.10 -15.18
C ARG A 164 18.86 17.17 -15.92
N ASN A 165 18.90 18.38 -15.38
CA ASN A 165 19.63 19.52 -15.96
C ASN A 165 21.10 19.61 -15.48
N CYS A 166 21.53 18.73 -14.60
CA CYS A 166 22.89 18.70 -14.07
C CYS A 166 23.80 17.74 -14.86
N ASP A 167 25.11 17.90 -14.68
CA ASP A 167 26.10 17.01 -15.28
C ASP A 167 25.85 15.55 -14.91
N VAL A 168 26.20 14.65 -15.82
CA VAL A 168 26.07 13.19 -15.62
C VAL A 168 26.78 12.71 -14.35
N LYS A 169 27.92 13.34 -14.01
CA LYS A 169 28.69 13.02 -12.79
C LYS A 169 27.91 13.35 -11.52
N VAL A 170 27.26 14.52 -11.48
CA VAL A 170 26.43 14.96 -10.33
C VAL A 170 25.21 14.03 -10.17
N ARG A 171 24.54 13.73 -11.28
CA ARG A 171 23.40 12.80 -11.27
C ARG A 171 23.80 11.39 -10.79
N SER A 172 24.93 10.87 -11.26
CA SER A 172 25.46 9.59 -10.79
C SER A 172 25.82 9.62 -9.31
N ALA A 173 26.48 10.69 -8.85
CA ALA A 173 26.81 10.87 -7.43
C ALA A 173 25.56 10.93 -6.54
N ALA A 174 24.49 11.60 -6.98
CA ALA A 174 23.22 11.65 -6.25
C ALA A 174 22.57 10.25 -6.10
N VAL A 175 22.60 9.44 -7.16
CA VAL A 175 22.10 8.05 -7.11
C VAL A 175 22.93 7.18 -6.19
N TRP A 176 24.28 7.33 -6.22
CA TRP A 176 25.15 6.62 -5.27
C TRP A 176 24.91 7.06 -3.82
N GLY A 177 24.68 8.37 -3.60
CA GLY A 177 24.27 8.90 -2.30
C GLY A 177 22.98 8.27 -1.79
N LEU A 178 21.96 8.13 -2.66
CA LEU A 178 20.71 7.44 -2.31
C LEU A 178 20.97 6.00 -1.86
N ARG A 179 21.81 5.24 -2.60
CA ARG A 179 22.14 3.85 -2.25
C ARG A 179 22.75 3.74 -0.86
N ILE A 180 23.70 4.61 -0.55
CA ILE A 180 24.36 4.63 0.76
C ILE A 180 23.34 4.97 1.86
N VAL A 181 22.53 6.01 1.66
CA VAL A 181 21.50 6.42 2.62
C VAL A 181 20.51 5.28 2.87
N MET A 182 20.03 4.61 1.83
CA MET A 182 19.09 3.49 2.00
C MET A 182 19.70 2.33 2.78
N VAL A 183 20.96 1.96 2.50
CA VAL A 183 21.64 0.90 3.27
C VAL A 183 21.77 1.28 4.75
N VAL A 184 22.17 2.52 5.04
CA VAL A 184 22.27 3.03 6.40
C VAL A 184 20.89 3.03 7.10
N CYS A 185 19.85 3.49 6.41
CA CYS A 185 18.48 3.48 6.94
C CYS A 185 18.01 2.06 7.25
N TYR A 186 18.19 1.11 6.35
CA TYR A 186 17.79 -0.29 6.58
C TYR A 186 18.55 -0.90 7.75
N PHE A 187 19.84 -0.62 7.87
CA PHE A 187 20.64 -1.10 9.00
C PHE A 187 20.16 -0.48 10.33
N THR A 188 19.95 0.83 10.38
CA THR A 188 19.45 1.50 11.59
C THR A 188 18.06 1.03 11.99
N TRP A 189 17.18 0.81 11.00
CA TRP A 189 15.82 0.30 11.26
C TRP A 189 15.81 -1.14 11.75
N ALA A 190 16.72 -1.98 11.27
CA ALA A 190 16.83 -3.36 11.72
C ALA A 190 17.21 -3.50 13.21
N ILE A 191 17.85 -2.50 13.80
CA ILE A 191 18.27 -2.46 15.22
C ILE A 191 17.38 -1.57 16.09
N SER A 192 16.44 -0.83 15.49
CA SER A 192 15.53 0.09 16.20
C SER A 192 14.29 -0.61 16.69
N ASP A 193 13.61 0.00 17.66
CA ASP A 193 12.35 -0.52 18.18
C ASP A 193 11.22 -0.39 17.14
N SER A 194 10.41 -1.42 16.99
CA SER A 194 9.35 -1.47 15.99
C SER A 194 8.28 -0.38 16.19
N SER A 195 8.00 0.00 17.43
CA SER A 195 7.01 1.04 17.76
C SER A 195 7.39 2.40 17.20
N ASP A 196 8.67 2.79 17.32
CA ASP A 196 9.17 4.07 16.82
C ASP A 196 9.17 4.11 15.29
N MET A 197 9.47 2.97 14.66
CA MET A 197 9.41 2.84 13.20
C MET A 197 7.99 3.01 12.66
N TRP A 198 7.00 2.41 13.32
CA TRP A 198 5.60 2.60 12.94
C TRP A 198 5.15 4.05 13.10
N ALA A 199 5.56 4.74 14.17
CA ALA A 199 5.23 6.15 14.37
C ALA A 199 5.85 7.05 13.29
N LEU A 200 7.10 6.80 12.93
CA LEU A 200 7.79 7.52 11.85
C LEU A 200 7.12 7.27 10.49
N GLN A 201 6.75 6.04 10.20
CA GLN A 201 6.03 5.68 8.99
C GLN A 201 4.67 6.39 8.91
N ASP A 202 3.88 6.37 9.99
CA ASP A 202 2.57 7.04 10.04
C ASP A 202 2.70 8.54 9.76
N LEU A 203 3.74 9.19 10.31
CA LEU A 203 4.04 10.61 10.05
C LEU A 203 4.38 10.85 8.57
N ALA A 204 5.29 10.04 8.03
CA ALA A 204 5.72 10.16 6.64
C ALA A 204 4.56 9.94 5.65
N CYS A 205 3.76 8.89 5.86
CA CYS A 205 2.55 8.62 5.08
C CYS A 205 1.56 9.77 5.15
N GLY A 206 1.34 10.34 6.34
CA GLY A 206 0.45 11.49 6.52
C GLY A 206 0.89 12.70 5.68
N VAL A 207 2.18 13.03 5.67
CA VAL A 207 2.73 14.14 4.87
C VAL A 207 2.56 13.84 3.36
N LEU A 208 2.87 12.63 2.92
CA LEU A 208 2.74 12.24 1.51
C LEU A 208 1.28 12.31 1.03
N VAL A 209 0.33 11.83 1.84
CA VAL A 209 -1.10 11.90 1.52
C VAL A 209 -1.56 13.35 1.36
N TRP A 210 -1.18 14.25 2.28
CA TRP A 210 -1.54 15.67 2.18
C TRP A 210 -1.02 16.32 0.90
N ILE A 211 0.24 16.10 0.56
CA ILE A 211 0.83 16.62 -0.68
C ILE A 211 0.07 16.06 -1.89
N ASN A 212 -0.17 14.76 -1.90
CA ASN A 212 -0.83 14.10 -3.03
C ASN A 212 -2.29 14.55 -3.21
N VAL A 213 -3.04 14.77 -2.13
CA VAL A 213 -4.42 15.28 -2.21
C VAL A 213 -4.45 16.64 -2.93
N ILE A 214 -3.53 17.55 -2.63
CA ILE A 214 -3.43 18.84 -3.30
C ILE A 214 -3.16 18.65 -4.81
N VAL A 215 -2.26 17.75 -5.17
CA VAL A 215 -1.95 17.41 -6.56
C VAL A 215 -3.17 16.82 -7.26
N LEU A 216 -3.85 15.85 -6.65
CA LEU A 216 -5.05 15.22 -7.21
C LEU A 216 -6.19 16.23 -7.42
N LEU A 217 -6.43 17.13 -6.49
CA LEU A 217 -7.43 18.19 -6.63
C LEU A 217 -7.07 19.12 -7.79
N THR A 218 -5.79 19.49 -7.93
CA THR A 218 -5.31 20.37 -9.01
C THR A 218 -5.48 19.72 -10.39
N PHE A 219 -5.16 18.42 -10.50
CA PHE A 219 -5.23 17.68 -11.76
C PHE A 219 -6.55 16.92 -11.98
N SER A 220 -7.53 17.07 -11.09
CA SER A 220 -8.79 16.31 -11.13
C SER A 220 -9.51 16.39 -12.49
N ARG A 221 -9.57 17.57 -13.10
CA ARG A 221 -10.17 17.76 -14.43
C ARG A 221 -9.44 16.97 -15.52
N THR A 222 -8.11 17.00 -15.49
CA THR A 222 -7.27 16.27 -16.45
C THR A 222 -7.47 14.76 -16.30
N ILE A 223 -7.48 14.27 -15.06
CA ILE A 223 -7.72 12.85 -14.76
C ILE A 223 -9.08 12.38 -15.28
N ILE A 224 -10.14 13.15 -15.00
CA ILE A 224 -11.49 12.84 -15.46
C ILE A 224 -11.58 12.85 -17.00
N THR A 225 -10.90 13.81 -17.65
CA THR A 225 -10.88 13.90 -19.11
C THR A 225 -10.18 12.69 -19.73
N LEU A 226 -9.03 12.29 -19.19
CA LEU A 226 -8.30 11.09 -19.61
C LEU A 226 -9.14 9.82 -19.45
N TYR A 227 -9.78 9.66 -18.29
CA TYR A 227 -10.62 8.50 -18.03
C TYR A 227 -11.81 8.42 -18.98
N LYS A 228 -12.47 9.54 -19.27
CA LYS A 228 -13.59 9.59 -20.22
C LYS A 228 -13.12 9.26 -21.63
N ASP A 229 -12.01 9.83 -22.09
CA ASP A 229 -11.48 9.53 -23.43
C ASP A 229 -11.17 8.04 -23.57
N TYR A 230 -10.52 7.44 -22.57
CA TYR A 230 -10.24 6.00 -22.55
C TYR A 230 -11.52 5.16 -22.64
N GLN A 231 -12.52 5.48 -21.82
CA GLN A 231 -13.81 4.76 -21.85
C GLN A 231 -14.57 4.95 -23.16
N ASP A 232 -14.54 6.14 -23.71
CA ASP A 232 -15.25 6.42 -24.96
C ASP A 232 -14.63 5.68 -26.14
N GLN A 233 -13.31 5.57 -26.20
CA GLN A 233 -12.62 4.77 -27.20
C GLN A 233 -12.98 3.28 -27.08
N LEU A 234 -13.01 2.73 -25.86
CA LEU A 234 -13.44 1.34 -25.62
C LEU A 234 -14.91 1.10 -26.04
N LYS A 235 -15.82 2.04 -25.75
CA LYS A 235 -17.24 1.95 -26.15
C LYS A 235 -17.42 1.96 -27.67
N HIS A 236 -16.52 2.61 -28.40
CA HIS A 236 -16.53 2.62 -29.86
C HIS A 236 -15.83 1.38 -30.47
N GLY A 237 -15.47 0.39 -29.66
CA GLY A 237 -14.88 -0.86 -30.11
C GLY A 237 -13.39 -0.78 -30.44
N ILE A 238 -12.69 0.24 -29.99
CA ILE A 238 -11.25 0.36 -30.14
C ILE A 238 -10.60 -0.50 -29.04
N GLU A 239 -9.98 -1.61 -29.43
CA GLU A 239 -9.36 -2.55 -28.48
C GLU A 239 -8.13 -1.95 -27.78
N THR A 240 -7.37 -1.12 -28.48
CA THR A 240 -6.19 -0.41 -27.95
C THR A 240 -6.41 1.10 -28.02
N PRO A 241 -6.98 1.72 -26.96
CA PRO A 241 -7.14 3.16 -26.91
C PRO A 241 -5.81 3.90 -27.01
N VAL A 242 -5.74 4.95 -27.82
CA VAL A 242 -4.53 5.77 -28.00
C VAL A 242 -4.76 7.15 -27.44
N PHE A 243 -3.82 7.60 -26.61
CA PHE A 243 -3.90 8.93 -26.00
C PHE A 243 -3.40 10.02 -26.95
N ASN A 244 -4.28 10.97 -27.29
CA ASN A 244 -3.92 12.14 -28.08
C ASN A 244 -4.06 13.42 -27.24
N PRO A 245 -2.94 14.02 -26.74
CA PRO A 245 -2.97 15.19 -25.90
C PRO A 245 -3.49 16.43 -26.61
N GLU A 246 -3.30 16.59 -27.94
CA GLU A 246 -3.75 17.75 -28.70
C GLU A 246 -5.29 17.78 -28.78
N LYS A 247 -5.90 16.63 -29.08
CA LYS A 247 -7.36 16.46 -29.13
C LYS A 247 -8.03 16.81 -27.79
N LEU A 248 -7.35 16.48 -26.67
CA LEU A 248 -7.88 16.70 -25.32
C LEU A 248 -7.48 18.05 -24.73
N GLY A 249 -6.68 18.86 -25.43
CA GLY A 249 -6.18 20.15 -24.94
C GLY A 249 -5.25 20.06 -23.73
N ILE A 250 -4.57 18.92 -23.54
CA ILE A 250 -3.67 18.68 -22.40
C ILE A 250 -2.30 19.21 -22.73
N LYS A 251 -1.83 20.18 -21.93
CA LYS A 251 -0.52 20.82 -22.08
C LYS A 251 0.56 20.05 -21.31
N GLY A 252 1.79 20.10 -21.81
CA GLY A 252 2.95 19.51 -21.12
C GLY A 252 3.17 18.01 -21.39
N ALA A 253 2.42 17.40 -22.30
CA ALA A 253 2.52 16.00 -22.69
C ALA A 253 3.48 15.76 -23.87
N GLY A 254 4.66 16.41 -23.86
CA GLY A 254 5.62 16.38 -24.98
C GLY A 254 6.07 14.99 -25.39
N PHE A 255 6.30 14.10 -24.41
CA PHE A 255 6.62 12.69 -24.67
C PHE A 255 5.56 12.00 -25.56
N TRP A 256 4.30 12.20 -25.24
CA TRP A 256 3.19 11.58 -25.99
C TRP A 256 3.03 12.16 -27.40
N MET A 257 3.40 13.41 -27.60
CA MET A 257 3.39 14.04 -28.94
C MET A 257 4.48 13.44 -29.83
N GLU A 258 5.64 13.07 -29.28
CA GLU A 258 6.70 12.39 -30.01
C GLU A 258 6.34 10.91 -30.26
N HIS A 259 5.89 10.22 -29.22
CA HIS A 259 5.53 8.80 -29.29
C HIS A 259 4.43 8.50 -30.32
N ASN A 260 3.46 9.40 -30.46
CA ASN A 260 2.36 9.22 -31.42
C ASN A 260 2.71 9.58 -32.86
N LYS A 261 3.88 10.20 -33.09
CA LYS A 261 4.34 10.46 -34.47
C LYS A 261 4.93 9.22 -35.14
N ASP A 262 5.35 8.26 -34.34
CA ASP A 262 5.97 7.02 -34.80
C ASP A 262 4.95 5.87 -34.97
N LYS A 263 3.66 6.13 -34.63
CA LYS A 263 2.51 5.23 -34.81
C LYS A 263 1.52 5.76 -35.83
#